data_b3cc3eb5804cce36fdc21bb33a922d52
#
_entry.id   b3cc3eb5804cce36fdc21bb33a922d52
#
_cell.length_a   1.000
_cell.length_b   1.000
_cell.length_c   1.000
_cell.angle_alpha   90.00
_cell.angle_beta   90.00
_cell.angle_gamma   90.00
#
_symmetry.space_group_name_H-M   'P 1'
#
loop_
_entity.id
_entity.type
_entity.pdbx_description
1 polymer ?
#
loop_
_entity_poly.entity_id
_entity_poly.type
_entity_poly.pdbx_seq_one_letter_code
_entity_poly.pdbx_strand_id
1 'polypeptide(L)'
;MKNIRYALRKIALTTTVLFLGSLIASSLRAGEVLEDVVEKRFPLAPSGTFSLRAIDGTVEIFGTDSQEVKIVAVKKAFSPERLNAIAIRVDARQNVVNIETTPPPVPHHHFSDRSGTVEYTINIPQTARIARIELPNGELVIDGMRGASIAANLSSGQLVTHNCFCDQTIHVNQGELNVFFDWMEERPISIEAKIEDGNLSARLPTDAAFHLQAVAKEGHVSSDFSPMETRKGDDSEINEVIGDNATTKLSFRAGEGNIHISEVIW
;
A
#
# COMPACT_ATOMS: atom_id res chain seq x y z
N MET A 1 -76.25 -11.35 -68.08
CA MET A 1 -77.48 -11.42 -67.26
C MET A 1 -77.09 -11.43 -65.79
N LYS A 2 -77.62 -10.46 -65.05
CA LYS A 2 -77.86 -10.41 -63.59
C LYS A 2 -76.59 -10.23 -62.68
N ASN A 3 -76.38 -9.02 -62.33
CA ASN A 3 -76.73 -8.26 -61.11
C ASN A 3 -75.88 -8.59 -59.90
N ILE A 4 -75.11 -7.65 -59.66
CA ILE A 4 -74.24 -7.49 -58.50
C ILE A 4 -74.82 -6.40 -57.56
N ARG A 5 -74.92 -6.70 -56.29
CA ARG A 5 -75.29 -5.66 -55.29
C ARG A 5 -74.10 -5.47 -54.33
N TYR A 6 -73.80 -4.20 -54.24
CA TYR A 6 -72.83 -3.61 -53.28
C TYR A 6 -73.17 -3.89 -51.81
N ALA A 7 -72.23 -4.23 -51.06
CA ALA A 7 -72.26 -4.10 -49.60
C ALA A 7 -71.01 -3.35 -49.13
N LEU A 8 -71.24 -2.11 -48.79
CA LEU A 8 -70.24 -1.30 -48.05
C LEU A 8 -70.10 -1.84 -46.64
N ARG A 9 -68.95 -2.24 -46.30
CA ARG A 9 -68.53 -2.40 -44.86
C ARG A 9 -67.51 -1.35 -44.50
N LYS A 10 -67.92 -0.49 -43.53
CA LYS A 10 -67.06 0.46 -42.87
C LYS A 10 -65.94 -0.26 -42.14
N ILE A 11 -64.73 -0.01 -42.54
CA ILE A 11 -63.57 -0.38 -41.77
C ILE A 11 -63.24 0.80 -40.88
N ALA A 12 -63.41 0.61 -39.57
CA ALA A 12 -62.97 1.56 -38.55
C ALA A 12 -61.44 1.49 -38.47
N LEU A 13 -60.78 2.57 -38.79
CA LEU A 13 -59.37 2.77 -38.65
C LEU A 13 -59.04 2.98 -37.15
N THR A 14 -58.58 1.90 -36.48
CA THR A 14 -58.08 2.02 -35.13
C THR A 14 -56.63 2.47 -35.21
N THR A 15 -56.40 3.73 -34.94
CA THR A 15 -55.02 4.31 -34.85
C THR A 15 -54.39 3.85 -33.58
N THR A 16 -53.53 2.84 -33.65
CA THR A 16 -52.69 2.43 -32.56
C THR A 16 -51.52 3.39 -32.48
N VAL A 17 -51.55 4.29 -31.52
CA VAL A 17 -50.41 5.15 -31.17
C VAL A 17 -49.41 4.29 -30.44
N LEU A 18 -48.33 3.87 -31.12
CA LEU A 18 -47.16 3.29 -30.52
C LEU A 18 -46.41 4.39 -29.77
N PHE A 19 -46.56 4.42 -28.46
CA PHE A 19 -45.65 5.18 -27.56
C PHE A 19 -44.28 4.49 -27.58
N LEU A 20 -43.38 4.95 -28.43
CA LEU A 20 -41.98 4.63 -28.36
C LEU A 20 -41.40 5.36 -27.17
N GLY A 21 -41.46 4.73 -25.99
CA GLY A 21 -40.72 5.15 -24.83
C GLY A 21 -39.22 5.04 -25.11
N SER A 22 -38.58 6.14 -25.47
CA SER A 22 -37.15 6.22 -25.52
C SER A 22 -36.65 6.06 -24.07
N LEU A 23 -36.23 4.82 -23.73
CA LEU A 23 -35.33 4.60 -22.60
C LEU A 23 -34.05 5.38 -22.90
N ILE A 24 -33.96 6.57 -22.36
CA ILE A 24 -32.68 7.25 -22.19
C ILE A 24 -31.94 6.42 -21.14
N ALA A 25 -31.17 5.43 -21.59
CA ALA A 25 -30.16 4.83 -20.79
C ALA A 25 -29.14 5.94 -20.48
N SER A 26 -29.35 6.60 -19.34
CA SER A 26 -28.32 7.40 -18.73
C SER A 26 -27.16 6.43 -18.46
N SER A 27 -26.21 6.35 -19.39
CA SER A 27 -24.92 5.77 -19.09
C SER A 27 -24.40 6.58 -17.90
N LEU A 28 -24.43 5.98 -16.72
CA LEU A 28 -23.60 6.42 -15.61
C LEU A 28 -22.17 6.38 -16.15
N ARG A 29 -21.67 7.51 -16.62
CA ARG A 29 -20.25 7.69 -16.83
C ARG A 29 -19.67 7.55 -15.43
N ALA A 30 -18.93 6.47 -15.21
CA ALA A 30 -17.97 6.46 -14.12
C ALA A 30 -17.21 7.77 -14.22
N GLY A 31 -17.23 8.58 -13.15
CA GLY A 31 -16.62 9.91 -13.20
C GLY A 31 -15.17 9.76 -13.65
N GLU A 32 -14.77 10.58 -14.60
CA GLU A 32 -13.38 10.64 -15.05
C GLU A 32 -12.52 11.02 -13.84
N VAL A 33 -11.45 10.23 -13.57
CA VAL A 33 -10.50 10.56 -12.51
C VAL A 33 -9.68 11.76 -12.96
N LEU A 34 -9.75 12.83 -12.20
CA LEU A 34 -8.93 14.02 -12.39
C LEU A 34 -7.60 13.84 -11.66
N GLU A 35 -6.51 14.25 -12.30
CA GLU A 35 -5.17 14.15 -11.75
C GLU A 35 -4.47 15.51 -11.73
N ASP A 36 -3.63 15.72 -10.70
CA ASP A 36 -2.73 16.86 -10.59
C ASP A 36 -1.37 16.38 -10.08
N VAL A 37 -0.32 16.65 -10.85
CA VAL A 37 1.03 16.17 -10.58
C VAL A 37 1.86 17.26 -9.95
N VAL A 38 2.45 16.95 -8.79
CA VAL A 38 3.35 17.85 -8.06
C VAL A 38 4.74 17.23 -8.00
N GLU A 39 5.73 17.87 -8.61
CA GLU A 39 7.14 17.47 -8.48
C GLU A 39 7.89 18.48 -7.62
N LYS A 40 8.67 17.99 -6.65
CA LYS A 40 9.51 18.80 -5.76
C LYS A 40 10.83 18.11 -5.50
N ARG A 41 11.88 18.92 -5.27
CA ARG A 41 13.20 18.45 -4.89
C ARG A 41 13.74 19.28 -3.74
N PHE A 42 14.38 18.62 -2.78
CA PHE A 42 14.98 19.26 -1.62
C PHE A 42 16.33 18.61 -1.32
N PRO A 43 17.36 19.39 -0.98
CA PRO A 43 18.61 18.82 -0.53
C PRO A 43 18.40 18.02 0.76
N LEU A 44 18.96 16.82 0.81
CA LEU A 44 19.01 15.97 2.01
C LEU A 44 20.36 15.25 2.01
N ALA A 45 21.15 15.48 3.04
CA ALA A 45 22.43 14.78 3.16
C ALA A 45 22.22 13.26 3.38
N PRO A 46 23.23 12.43 3.12
CA PRO A 46 23.15 10.98 3.33
C PRO A 46 22.70 10.56 4.74
N SER A 47 23.05 11.34 5.78
CA SER A 47 22.60 11.10 7.16
C SER A 47 21.33 11.87 7.55
N GLY A 48 20.62 12.39 6.56
CA GLY A 48 19.41 13.18 6.77
C GLY A 48 18.23 12.36 7.28
N THR A 49 17.19 13.07 7.67
CA THR A 49 15.97 12.46 8.20
C THR A 49 14.79 12.77 7.30
N PHE A 50 14.05 11.73 6.94
CA PHE A 50 12.84 11.81 6.13
C PHE A 50 11.62 11.34 6.93
N SER A 51 10.48 12.03 6.74
CA SER A 51 9.19 11.61 7.30
C SER A 51 8.06 11.93 6.32
N LEU A 52 7.06 11.06 6.26
CA LEU A 52 5.86 11.24 5.46
C LEU A 52 4.61 10.86 6.27
N ARG A 53 3.64 11.76 6.32
CA ARG A 53 2.26 11.45 6.66
C ARG A 53 1.42 11.57 5.39
N ALA A 54 1.03 10.44 4.83
CA ALA A 54 0.21 10.36 3.63
C ALA A 54 -1.29 10.27 3.97
N ILE A 55 -2.11 10.37 2.95
CA ILE A 55 -3.51 9.94 2.93
C ILE A 55 -3.61 8.64 2.13
N ASP A 56 -4.82 8.11 1.96
CA ASP A 56 -5.06 6.92 1.16
C ASP A 56 -4.40 7.00 -0.23
N GLY A 57 -3.83 5.88 -0.68
CA GLY A 57 -3.15 5.78 -1.97
C GLY A 57 -1.95 4.86 -1.98
N THR A 58 -0.97 5.15 -2.82
CA THR A 58 0.26 4.38 -2.94
C THR A 58 1.46 5.24 -2.55
N VAL A 59 2.41 4.65 -1.82
CA VAL A 59 3.67 5.29 -1.46
C VAL A 59 4.82 4.36 -1.82
N GLU A 60 5.65 4.80 -2.76
CA GLU A 60 6.88 4.12 -3.14
C GLU A 60 8.10 4.96 -2.74
N ILE A 61 9.01 4.39 -1.98
CA ILE A 61 10.24 5.06 -1.52
C ILE A 61 11.44 4.25 -1.98
N PHE A 62 12.32 4.88 -2.74
CA PHE A 62 13.54 4.27 -3.28
C PHE A 62 14.79 4.92 -2.69
N GLY A 63 15.66 4.09 -2.12
CA GLY A 63 17.00 4.50 -1.72
C GLY A 63 17.90 4.70 -2.93
N THR A 64 18.54 5.85 -3.03
CA THR A 64 19.42 6.22 -4.15
C THR A 64 20.76 6.78 -3.65
N ASP A 65 21.75 6.90 -4.54
CA ASP A 65 23.03 7.53 -4.23
C ASP A 65 22.99 9.07 -4.29
N SER A 66 21.81 9.66 -4.45
CA SER A 66 21.64 11.12 -4.51
C SER A 66 21.82 11.78 -3.14
N GLN A 67 21.99 13.11 -3.13
CA GLN A 67 21.99 13.96 -1.95
C GLN A 67 20.75 14.86 -1.91
N GLU A 68 19.67 14.38 -2.45
CA GLU A 68 18.39 15.09 -2.49
C GLU A 68 17.21 14.13 -2.29
N VAL A 69 16.12 14.68 -1.81
CA VAL A 69 14.80 14.05 -1.90
C VAL A 69 14.12 14.53 -3.16
N LYS A 70 13.76 13.61 -4.05
CA LYS A 70 12.88 13.88 -5.18
C LYS A 70 11.50 13.30 -4.87
N ILE A 71 10.47 14.13 -4.94
CA ILE A 71 9.09 13.78 -4.67
C ILE A 71 8.30 13.98 -5.95
N VAL A 72 7.62 12.94 -6.40
CA VAL A 72 6.55 13.02 -7.39
C VAL A 72 5.28 12.57 -6.69
N ALA A 73 4.29 13.45 -6.65
CA ALA A 73 2.99 13.18 -6.03
C ALA A 73 1.89 13.38 -7.07
N VAL A 74 1.10 12.35 -7.33
CA VAL A 74 -0.07 12.40 -8.22
C VAL A 74 -1.32 12.43 -7.34
N LYS A 75 -1.96 13.60 -7.24
CA LYS A 75 -3.25 13.75 -6.57
C LYS A 75 -4.35 13.27 -7.50
N LYS A 76 -5.33 12.54 -6.98
CA LYS A 76 -6.46 11.99 -7.75
C LYS A 76 -7.78 12.24 -7.05
N ALA A 77 -8.79 12.68 -7.80
CA ALA A 77 -10.16 12.85 -7.30
C ALA A 77 -11.18 12.83 -8.45
N PHE A 78 -12.47 12.66 -8.14
CA PHE A 78 -13.55 12.70 -9.14
C PHE A 78 -14.10 14.11 -9.38
N SER A 79 -13.76 15.10 -8.55
CA SER A 79 -14.17 16.48 -8.77
C SER A 79 -13.03 17.47 -8.57
N PRO A 80 -13.03 18.61 -9.28
CA PRO A 80 -12.01 19.65 -9.14
C PRO A 80 -11.93 20.20 -7.71
N GLU A 81 -13.07 20.33 -7.03
CA GLU A 81 -13.15 20.83 -5.66
C GLU A 81 -12.39 19.91 -4.71
N ARG A 82 -12.59 18.60 -4.86
CA ARG A 82 -11.88 17.60 -4.03
C ARG A 82 -10.40 17.55 -4.36
N LEU A 83 -10.05 17.55 -5.66
CA LEU A 83 -8.65 17.56 -6.11
C LEU A 83 -7.87 18.75 -5.56
N ASN A 84 -8.48 19.97 -5.62
CA ASN A 84 -7.88 21.20 -5.11
C ASN A 84 -7.79 21.22 -3.57
N ALA A 85 -8.67 20.50 -2.88
CA ALA A 85 -8.67 20.43 -1.43
C ALA A 85 -7.57 19.50 -0.86
N ILE A 86 -6.96 18.65 -1.69
CA ILE A 86 -5.78 17.86 -1.28
C ILE A 86 -4.59 18.81 -1.15
N ALA A 87 -4.10 19.01 0.07
CA ALA A 87 -2.95 19.87 0.33
C ALA A 87 -1.71 19.05 0.70
N ILE A 88 -0.59 19.27 -0.02
CA ILE A 88 0.71 18.66 0.26
C ILE A 88 1.64 19.74 0.79
N ARG A 89 1.97 19.67 2.07
CA ARG A 89 2.92 20.55 2.75
C ARG A 89 4.27 19.84 2.87
N VAL A 90 5.33 20.52 2.50
CA VAL A 90 6.70 20.04 2.71
C VAL A 90 7.44 21.05 3.57
N ASP A 91 7.98 20.60 4.68
CA ASP A 91 8.92 21.37 5.53
C ASP A 91 10.31 20.73 5.40
N ALA A 92 11.20 21.48 4.74
CA ALA A 92 12.57 21.05 4.48
C ALA A 92 13.53 22.01 5.18
N ARG A 93 14.16 21.58 6.28
CA ARG A 93 15.07 22.38 7.11
C ARG A 93 16.20 21.55 7.67
N GLN A 94 17.42 22.08 7.67
CA GLN A 94 18.55 21.54 8.42
C GLN A 94 18.70 20.01 8.30
N ASN A 95 18.72 19.49 7.08
CA ASN A 95 18.87 18.05 6.85
C ASN A 95 17.68 17.17 7.32
N VAL A 96 16.50 17.78 7.40
CA VAL A 96 15.24 17.10 7.68
C VAL A 96 14.22 17.47 6.62
N VAL A 97 13.52 16.47 6.05
CA VAL A 97 12.41 16.67 5.13
C VAL A 97 11.17 15.97 5.69
N ASN A 98 10.14 16.77 6.00
CA ASN A 98 8.85 16.28 6.45
C ASN A 98 7.78 16.60 5.40
N ILE A 99 7.00 15.60 5.04
CA ILE A 99 5.85 15.74 4.13
C ILE A 99 4.59 15.44 4.92
N GLU A 100 3.60 16.32 4.80
CA GLU A 100 2.28 16.12 5.37
C GLU A 100 1.22 16.36 4.30
N THR A 101 0.36 15.37 4.11
CA THR A 101 -0.78 15.45 3.19
C THR A 101 -2.05 15.62 4.00
N THR A 102 -2.83 16.64 3.66
CA THR A 102 -4.15 16.86 4.24
C THR A 102 -5.21 16.40 3.25
N PRO A 103 -6.11 15.47 3.65
CA PRO A 103 -7.18 15.00 2.79
C PRO A 103 -8.24 16.10 2.56
N PRO A 104 -9.08 15.98 1.52
CA PRO A 104 -10.26 16.81 1.36
C PRO A 104 -11.21 16.65 2.53
N PRO A 105 -11.96 17.70 2.93
CA PRO A 105 -12.94 17.60 4.00
C PRO A 105 -13.95 16.47 3.78
N VAL A 106 -14.31 15.76 4.85
CA VAL A 106 -15.33 14.71 4.78
C VAL A 106 -16.69 15.37 4.49
N PRO A 107 -17.40 14.96 3.42
CA PRO A 107 -18.69 15.54 3.11
C PRO A 107 -19.75 15.09 4.13
N HIS A 108 -20.69 15.98 4.42
CA HIS A 108 -21.76 15.74 5.40
C HIS A 108 -22.83 14.73 4.93
N HIS A 109 -22.97 14.53 3.61
CA HIS A 109 -23.95 13.60 3.05
C HIS A 109 -23.31 12.29 2.63
N HIS A 110 -23.97 11.16 2.92
CA HIS A 110 -23.45 9.82 2.64
C HIS A 110 -23.24 9.51 1.15
N PHE A 111 -23.99 10.15 0.27
CA PHE A 111 -23.91 9.95 -1.19
C PHE A 111 -22.98 10.95 -1.90
N SER A 112 -22.31 11.82 -1.16
CA SER A 112 -21.38 12.78 -1.74
C SER A 112 -20.05 12.11 -2.13
N ASP A 113 -19.38 12.71 -3.12
CA ASP A 113 -18.05 12.33 -3.54
C ASP A 113 -17.06 12.36 -2.34
N ARG A 114 -16.44 11.22 -2.06
CA ARG A 114 -15.43 11.04 -1.01
C ARG A 114 -14.04 10.77 -1.58
N SER A 115 -13.88 10.88 -2.88
CA SER A 115 -12.59 10.67 -3.54
C SER A 115 -11.52 11.62 -3.04
N GLY A 116 -10.30 11.22 -3.18
CA GLY A 116 -9.12 12.01 -2.83
C GLY A 116 -8.02 11.09 -2.33
N THR A 117 -7.11 10.71 -3.23
CA THR A 117 -5.94 9.89 -2.95
C THR A 117 -4.69 10.58 -3.47
N VAL A 118 -3.53 10.13 -3.00
CA VAL A 118 -2.24 10.59 -3.53
C VAL A 118 -1.33 9.40 -3.75
N GLU A 119 -0.78 9.29 -4.94
CA GLU A 119 0.28 8.35 -5.25
C GLU A 119 1.62 9.06 -5.17
N TYR A 120 2.51 8.54 -4.34
CA TYR A 120 3.84 9.07 -4.12
C TYR A 120 4.91 8.16 -4.72
N THR A 121 5.80 8.72 -5.54
CA THR A 121 7.08 8.11 -5.89
C THR A 121 8.19 9.02 -5.35
N ILE A 122 8.97 8.52 -4.39
CA ILE A 122 9.94 9.32 -3.63
C ILE A 122 11.30 8.65 -3.71
N ASN A 123 12.29 9.38 -4.22
CA ASN A 123 13.68 8.99 -4.17
C ASN A 123 14.38 9.74 -3.04
N ILE A 124 15.09 9.03 -2.17
CA ILE A 124 15.85 9.62 -1.06
C ILE A 124 17.27 9.04 -1.03
N PRO A 125 18.24 9.71 -0.38
CA PRO A 125 19.55 9.10 -0.15
C PRO A 125 19.38 7.75 0.57
N GLN A 126 19.95 6.66 0.02
CA GLN A 126 19.79 5.32 0.59
C GLN A 126 20.25 5.19 2.06
N THR A 127 21.14 6.07 2.50
CA THR A 127 21.65 6.12 3.87
C THR A 127 20.90 7.10 4.78
N ALA A 128 19.87 7.78 4.28
CA ALA A 128 19.01 8.61 5.10
C ALA A 128 18.19 7.75 6.10
N ARG A 129 17.82 8.37 7.22
CA ARG A 129 16.90 7.77 8.18
C ARG A 129 15.46 8.03 7.77
N ILE A 130 14.65 7.00 7.68
CA ILE A 130 13.20 7.13 7.61
C ILE A 130 12.66 7.12 9.03
N ALA A 131 12.41 8.31 9.58
CA ALA A 131 11.98 8.46 10.96
C ALA A 131 10.51 8.07 11.16
N ARG A 132 9.67 8.26 10.13
CA ARG A 132 8.26 7.92 10.18
C ARG A 132 7.62 7.93 8.80
N ILE A 133 6.90 6.85 8.48
CA ILE A 133 5.92 6.81 7.40
C ILE A 133 4.57 6.44 8.02
N GLU A 134 3.54 7.19 7.71
CA GLU A 134 2.15 6.88 8.08
C GLU A 134 1.28 6.88 6.83
N LEU A 135 0.63 5.75 6.55
CA LEU A 135 -0.32 5.57 5.46
C LEU A 135 -1.61 4.96 6.04
N PRO A 136 -2.77 5.63 5.93
CA PRO A 136 -4.03 5.07 6.42
C PRO A 136 -4.46 3.84 5.63
N ASN A 137 -4.60 3.96 4.30
CA ASN A 137 -5.04 2.85 3.45
C ASN A 137 -4.27 2.85 2.14
N GLY A 138 -3.85 1.67 1.69
CA GLY A 138 -3.22 1.51 0.38
C GLY A 138 -1.99 0.63 0.37
N GLU A 139 -1.01 1.00 -0.44
CA GLU A 139 0.22 0.25 -0.63
C GLU A 139 1.43 1.11 -0.24
N LEU A 140 2.33 0.54 0.57
CA LEU A 140 3.59 1.15 0.95
C LEU A 140 4.75 0.24 0.55
N VAL A 141 5.61 0.72 -0.34
CA VAL A 141 6.82 0.02 -0.77
C VAL A 141 8.03 0.85 -0.37
N ILE A 142 9.01 0.22 0.29
CA ILE A 142 10.30 0.83 0.65
C ILE A 142 11.40 -0.09 0.13
N ASP A 143 12.22 0.45 -0.76
CA ASP A 143 13.26 -0.34 -1.44
C ASP A 143 14.66 0.28 -1.30
N GLY A 144 15.65 -0.59 -1.10
CA GLY A 144 17.08 -0.25 -1.22
C GLY A 144 17.65 0.65 -0.14
N MET A 145 17.07 0.69 1.05
CA MET A 145 17.55 1.54 2.15
C MET A 145 18.72 0.89 2.91
N ARG A 146 19.72 1.71 3.24
CA ARG A 146 20.94 1.33 3.99
C ARG A 146 21.27 2.32 5.13
N GLY A 147 20.29 3.13 5.52
CA GLY A 147 20.42 4.16 6.55
C GLY A 147 20.48 3.62 7.98
N ALA A 148 20.20 4.49 8.92
CA ALA A 148 20.18 4.11 10.33
C ALA A 148 18.93 3.27 10.67
N SER A 149 17.75 3.69 10.19
CA SER A 149 16.50 2.97 10.50
C SER A 149 15.34 3.37 9.60
N ILE A 150 14.34 2.49 9.57
CA ILE A 150 13.02 2.70 8.99
C ILE A 150 11.97 2.54 10.09
N ALA A 151 11.05 3.51 10.21
CA ALA A 151 9.84 3.37 10.99
C ALA A 151 8.62 3.59 10.08
N ALA A 152 7.73 2.58 9.95
CA ALA A 152 6.59 2.61 9.04
C ALA A 152 5.34 2.03 9.68
N ASN A 153 4.21 2.73 9.50
CA ASN A 153 2.89 2.31 9.97
C ASN A 153 1.88 2.37 8.83
N LEU A 154 1.19 1.27 8.60
CA LEU A 154 0.09 1.15 7.66
C LEU A 154 -1.17 0.70 8.42
N SER A 155 -2.29 1.43 8.28
CA SER A 155 -3.51 0.98 8.96
C SER A 155 -4.19 -0.15 8.19
N SER A 156 -4.31 -0.05 6.86
CA SER A 156 -4.92 -1.13 6.05
C SER A 156 -4.31 -1.20 4.66
N GLY A 157 -3.98 -2.41 4.20
CA GLY A 157 -3.45 -2.66 2.87
C GLY A 157 -2.20 -3.51 2.85
N GLN A 158 -1.22 -3.15 2.02
CA GLN A 158 0.01 -3.92 1.84
C GLN A 158 1.25 -3.06 2.14
N LEU A 159 2.15 -3.59 2.96
CA LEU A 159 3.47 -2.99 3.21
C LEU A 159 4.56 -3.96 2.75
N VAL A 160 5.47 -3.45 1.94
CA VAL A 160 6.62 -4.20 1.43
C VAL A 160 7.90 -3.46 1.76
N THR A 161 8.87 -4.14 2.36
CA THR A 161 10.26 -3.69 2.40
C THR A 161 11.12 -4.64 1.57
N HIS A 162 11.93 -4.09 0.67
CA HIS A 162 12.77 -4.86 -0.23
C HIS A 162 14.22 -4.37 -0.15
N ASN A 163 15.15 -5.29 0.08
CA ASN A 163 16.59 -5.00 0.16
C ASN A 163 16.95 -3.83 1.10
N CYS A 164 16.22 -3.73 2.22
CA CYS A 164 16.45 -2.69 3.23
C CYS A 164 17.39 -3.19 4.33
N PHE A 165 18.69 -2.94 4.17
CA PHE A 165 19.75 -3.37 5.10
C PHE A 165 19.98 -2.35 6.21
N CYS A 166 18.98 -2.15 7.04
CA CYS A 166 18.99 -1.24 8.20
C CYS A 166 18.01 -1.71 9.27
N ASP A 167 18.04 -1.13 10.45
CA ASP A 167 17.04 -1.41 11.48
C ASP A 167 15.65 -1.03 10.99
N GLN A 168 14.65 -1.89 11.22
CA GLN A 168 13.29 -1.66 10.78
C GLN A 168 12.30 -1.87 11.94
N THR A 169 11.38 -0.94 12.09
CA THR A 169 10.21 -1.07 12.98
C THR A 169 8.97 -0.84 12.14
N ILE A 170 8.27 -1.92 11.83
CA ILE A 170 7.17 -1.92 10.87
C ILE A 170 5.90 -2.43 11.54
N HIS A 171 4.81 -1.70 11.34
CA HIS A 171 3.53 -2.07 11.89
C HIS A 171 2.42 -1.95 10.84
N VAL A 172 1.62 -3.00 10.70
CA VAL A 172 0.42 -3.05 9.87
C VAL A 172 -0.75 -3.44 10.77
N ASN A 173 -1.85 -2.68 10.74
CA ASN A 173 -3.02 -3.08 11.50
C ASN A 173 -3.78 -4.20 10.77
N GLN A 174 -4.07 -4.02 9.45
CA GLN A 174 -4.84 -5.00 8.69
C GLN A 174 -4.30 -5.16 7.28
N GLY A 175 -4.10 -6.41 6.82
CA GLY A 175 -3.71 -6.69 5.43
C GLY A 175 -2.49 -7.58 5.27
N GLU A 176 -1.46 -7.12 4.58
CA GLU A 176 -0.26 -7.90 4.28
C GLU A 176 1.03 -7.14 4.62
N LEU A 177 1.96 -7.83 5.26
CA LEU A 177 3.29 -7.34 5.55
C LEU A 177 4.33 -8.25 4.90
N ASN A 178 5.20 -7.67 4.07
CA ASN A 178 6.19 -8.43 3.31
C ASN A 178 7.60 -7.85 3.53
N VAL A 179 8.56 -8.73 3.86
CA VAL A 179 9.97 -8.38 4.07
C VAL A 179 10.82 -9.23 3.12
N PHE A 180 11.42 -8.61 2.11
CA PHE A 180 12.12 -9.34 1.05
C PHE A 180 13.59 -8.94 0.97
N PHE A 181 14.45 -9.96 0.84
CA PHE A 181 15.88 -9.80 0.57
C PHE A 181 16.28 -10.73 -0.56
N ASP A 182 16.83 -10.15 -1.64
CA ASP A 182 17.41 -10.92 -2.75
C ASP A 182 18.77 -11.52 -2.37
N TRP A 183 19.50 -10.86 -1.46
CA TRP A 183 20.76 -11.30 -0.85
C TRP A 183 20.84 -10.83 0.59
N MET A 184 21.74 -11.36 1.39
CA MET A 184 22.00 -10.84 2.74
C MET A 184 23.37 -10.18 2.80
N GLU A 185 23.42 -9.04 3.50
CA GLU A 185 24.67 -8.37 3.85
C GLU A 185 25.13 -8.82 5.24
N GLU A 186 26.44 -9.10 5.41
CA GLU A 186 27.04 -9.43 6.71
C GLU A 186 27.12 -8.17 7.58
N ARG A 187 25.99 -7.74 8.13
CA ARG A 187 25.90 -6.58 9.02
C ARG A 187 24.84 -6.81 10.09
N PRO A 188 25.07 -6.29 11.31
CA PRO A 188 24.04 -6.37 12.36
C PRO A 188 22.87 -5.44 12.01
N ILE A 189 21.69 -6.02 11.80
CA ILE A 189 20.42 -5.32 11.65
C ILE A 189 19.35 -5.99 12.49
N SER A 190 18.37 -5.20 12.95
CA SER A 190 17.21 -5.70 13.66
C SER A 190 15.93 -5.32 12.91
N ILE A 191 15.12 -6.30 12.59
CA ILE A 191 13.82 -6.11 11.94
C ILE A 191 12.72 -6.54 12.89
N GLU A 192 11.97 -5.56 13.37
CA GLU A 192 10.76 -5.75 14.15
C GLU A 192 9.54 -5.49 13.25
N ALA A 193 8.84 -6.55 12.86
CA ALA A 193 7.69 -6.47 11.98
C ALA A 193 6.46 -7.06 12.69
N LYS A 194 5.40 -6.27 12.76
CA LYS A 194 4.15 -6.64 13.42
C LYS A 194 2.95 -6.40 12.53
N ILE A 195 2.06 -7.39 12.45
CA ILE A 195 0.74 -7.27 11.86
C ILE A 195 -0.31 -7.67 12.90
N GLU A 196 -1.42 -6.90 13.00
CA GLU A 196 -2.49 -7.24 13.95
C GLU A 196 -3.48 -8.24 13.34
N ASP A 197 -3.92 -8.02 12.11
CA ASP A 197 -4.87 -8.88 11.38
C ASP A 197 -4.38 -9.06 9.93
N GLY A 198 -4.01 -10.28 9.56
CA GLY A 198 -3.50 -10.61 8.23
C GLY A 198 -2.22 -11.43 8.24
N ASN A 199 -1.51 -11.47 7.12
CA ASN A 199 -0.36 -12.34 6.97
C ASN A 199 0.95 -11.55 6.89
N LEU A 200 2.00 -12.12 7.50
CA LEU A 200 3.37 -11.66 7.38
C LEU A 200 4.17 -12.67 6.57
N SER A 201 4.83 -12.21 5.52
CA SER A 201 5.73 -13.03 4.72
C SER A 201 7.14 -12.47 4.73
N ALA A 202 8.13 -13.32 4.92
CA ALA A 202 9.53 -12.98 4.72
C ALA A 202 10.14 -13.87 3.64
N ARG A 203 10.91 -13.30 2.71
CA ARG A 203 11.69 -14.04 1.73
C ARG A 203 13.15 -13.73 1.90
N LEU A 204 13.93 -14.76 2.11
CA LEU A 204 15.35 -14.66 2.40
C LEU A 204 16.15 -15.61 1.49
N PRO A 205 17.40 -15.27 1.11
CA PRO A 205 18.24 -16.19 0.36
C PRO A 205 18.57 -17.42 1.19
N THR A 206 18.82 -18.55 0.52
CA THR A 206 19.09 -19.85 1.15
C THR A 206 20.31 -19.87 2.05
N ASP A 207 21.29 -18.99 1.80
CA ASP A 207 22.51 -18.81 2.58
C ASP A 207 22.39 -17.77 3.70
N ALA A 208 21.20 -17.26 3.97
CA ALA A 208 20.96 -16.26 5.00
C ALA A 208 21.25 -16.81 6.40
N ALA A 209 21.95 -16.00 7.23
CA ALA A 209 22.21 -16.29 8.64
C ALA A 209 21.54 -15.25 9.54
N PHE A 210 20.63 -15.69 10.42
CA PHE A 210 19.81 -14.80 11.24
C PHE A 210 19.29 -15.47 12.51
N HIS A 211 18.97 -14.66 13.52
CA HIS A 211 18.18 -15.07 14.67
C HIS A 211 16.71 -14.81 14.34
N LEU A 212 15.88 -15.84 14.33
CA LEU A 212 14.45 -15.77 14.09
C LEU A 212 13.67 -15.88 15.41
N GLN A 213 12.82 -14.91 15.68
CA GLN A 213 11.74 -15.01 16.64
C GLN A 213 10.44 -14.67 15.93
N ALA A 214 9.59 -15.64 15.67
CA ALA A 214 8.32 -15.47 14.99
C ALA A 214 7.18 -16.02 15.87
N VAL A 215 6.15 -15.22 16.11
CA VAL A 215 5.00 -15.56 16.97
C VAL A 215 3.70 -15.19 16.27
N ALA A 216 2.83 -16.14 16.01
CA ALA A 216 1.44 -15.95 15.62
C ALA A 216 0.53 -16.34 16.78
N LYS A 217 -0.31 -15.41 17.27
CA LYS A 217 -1.21 -15.68 18.41
C LYS A 217 -2.42 -16.51 18.00
N GLU A 218 -3.03 -16.14 16.86
CA GLU A 218 -4.16 -16.86 16.27
C GLU A 218 -3.79 -17.18 14.82
N GLY A 219 -3.07 -18.35 14.62
CA GLY A 219 -2.59 -18.74 13.30
C GLY A 219 -1.38 -19.66 13.36
N HIS A 220 -0.61 -19.67 12.28
CA HIS A 220 0.55 -20.55 12.10
C HIS A 220 1.81 -19.79 11.76
N VAL A 221 2.94 -20.26 12.29
CA VAL A 221 4.28 -19.86 11.84
C VAL A 221 4.87 -21.02 11.05
N SER A 222 5.30 -20.77 9.84
CA SER A 222 6.01 -21.74 9.01
C SER A 222 7.32 -21.15 8.47
N SER A 223 8.37 -21.98 8.38
CA SER A 223 9.66 -21.55 7.87
C SER A 223 10.30 -22.68 7.05
N ASP A 224 10.80 -22.34 5.85
CA ASP A 224 11.56 -23.27 5.03
C ASP A 224 12.96 -23.53 5.64
N PHE A 225 13.45 -22.62 6.48
CA PHE A 225 14.75 -22.72 7.18
C PHE A 225 14.67 -23.59 8.44
N SER A 226 13.48 -23.81 9.01
CA SER A 226 13.29 -24.55 10.23
C SER A 226 11.96 -25.32 10.22
N PRO A 227 12.01 -26.65 10.44
CA PRO A 227 10.80 -27.45 10.58
C PRO A 227 10.19 -27.41 12.00
N MET A 228 10.80 -26.70 12.96
CA MET A 228 10.45 -26.78 14.38
C MET A 228 9.46 -25.67 14.79
N GLU A 229 8.17 -25.88 14.53
CA GLU A 229 7.08 -25.09 15.10
C GLU A 229 6.77 -25.59 16.52
N THR A 230 6.73 -24.69 17.48
CA THR A 230 6.24 -24.98 18.83
C THR A 230 4.84 -24.41 19.00
N ARG A 231 3.89 -25.21 19.48
CA ARG A 231 2.50 -24.80 19.72
C ARG A 231 2.18 -24.75 21.21
N LYS A 232 1.48 -23.67 21.62
CA LYS A 232 0.98 -23.51 22.97
C LYS A 232 -0.42 -22.90 22.92
N GLY A 233 -1.45 -23.78 22.95
CA GLY A 233 -2.83 -23.37 22.69
C GLY A 233 -3.01 -22.98 21.22
N ASP A 234 -3.53 -21.77 20.99
CA ASP A 234 -3.70 -21.20 19.65
C ASP A 234 -2.42 -20.49 19.14
N ASP A 235 -1.43 -20.26 20.02
CA ASP A 235 -0.18 -19.63 19.68
C ASP A 235 0.76 -20.61 18.95
N SER A 236 1.40 -20.12 17.90
CA SER A 236 2.46 -20.82 17.17
C SER A 236 3.73 -19.97 17.21
N GLU A 237 4.86 -20.59 17.51
CA GLU A 237 6.15 -19.91 17.69
C GLU A 237 7.30 -20.68 17.03
N ILE A 238 8.23 -19.95 16.41
CA ILE A 238 9.57 -20.40 16.05
C ILE A 238 10.57 -19.44 16.69
N ASN A 239 11.56 -19.99 17.42
CA ASN A 239 12.64 -19.21 18.03
C ASN A 239 13.96 -19.96 17.84
N GLU A 240 14.72 -19.59 16.82
CA GLU A 240 15.90 -20.31 16.39
C GLU A 240 16.99 -19.41 15.83
N VAL A 241 18.20 -19.94 15.77
CA VAL A 241 19.36 -19.36 15.08
C VAL A 241 19.61 -20.17 13.82
N ILE A 242 19.54 -19.51 12.69
CA ILE A 242 19.73 -20.07 11.35
C ILE A 242 21.09 -19.65 10.83
N GLY A 243 21.85 -20.59 10.30
CA GLY A 243 23.18 -20.36 9.73
C GLY A 243 24.26 -20.06 10.77
N ASP A 244 25.50 -19.93 10.29
CA ASP A 244 26.66 -19.63 11.13
C ASP A 244 26.87 -18.11 11.25
N ASN A 245 27.37 -17.66 12.40
CA ASN A 245 27.67 -16.23 12.67
C ASN A 245 26.52 -15.25 12.42
N ALA A 246 25.30 -15.66 12.71
CA ALA A 246 24.11 -14.83 12.55
C ALA A 246 24.21 -13.52 13.33
N THR A 247 24.18 -12.38 12.64
CA THR A 247 24.17 -11.03 13.23
C THR A 247 22.83 -10.32 13.04
N THR A 248 22.07 -10.70 12.04
CA THR A 248 20.71 -10.19 11.76
C THR A 248 19.71 -10.77 12.74
N LYS A 249 18.80 -9.93 13.23
CA LYS A 249 17.70 -10.33 14.11
C LYS A 249 16.36 -10.05 13.43
N LEU A 250 15.53 -11.09 13.33
CA LEU A 250 14.18 -11.02 12.78
C LEU A 250 13.16 -11.30 13.90
N SER A 251 12.38 -10.31 14.28
CA SER A 251 11.30 -10.42 15.26
C SER A 251 9.97 -10.17 14.56
N PHE A 252 9.23 -11.23 14.27
CA PHE A 252 7.97 -11.19 13.54
C PHE A 252 6.80 -11.54 14.44
N ARG A 253 5.72 -10.78 14.35
CA ARG A 253 4.52 -11.01 15.17
C ARG A 253 3.25 -10.83 14.34
N ALA A 254 2.36 -11.80 14.42
CA ALA A 254 0.99 -11.72 13.93
C ALA A 254 0.01 -11.85 15.11
N GLY A 255 -1.01 -11.01 15.14
CA GLY A 255 -2.14 -11.15 16.05
C GLY A 255 -3.06 -12.25 15.54
N GLU A 256 -3.87 -11.96 14.53
CA GLU A 256 -4.71 -12.89 13.79
C GLU A 256 -4.11 -13.12 12.41
N GLY A 257 -3.68 -14.37 12.07
CA GLY A 257 -3.11 -14.72 10.77
C GLY A 257 -1.79 -15.44 10.84
N ASN A 258 -1.17 -15.63 9.69
CA ASN A 258 -0.01 -16.51 9.54
C ASN A 258 1.29 -15.74 9.33
N ILE A 259 2.40 -16.36 9.74
CA ILE A 259 3.76 -15.93 9.42
C ILE A 259 4.41 -17.02 8.57
N HIS A 260 4.91 -16.63 7.40
CA HIS A 260 5.60 -17.53 6.49
C HIS A 260 7.00 -16.99 6.15
N ILE A 261 8.03 -17.75 6.45
CA ILE A 261 9.41 -17.44 6.12
C ILE A 261 9.88 -18.41 5.04
N SER A 262 10.10 -17.93 3.83
CA SER A 262 10.48 -18.74 2.68
C SER A 262 11.88 -18.48 2.18
N GLU A 263 12.50 -19.52 1.64
CA GLU A 263 13.76 -19.43 0.90
C GLU A 263 13.52 -18.90 -0.52
N VAL A 264 14.45 -18.08 -0.99
CA VAL A 264 14.53 -17.69 -2.41
C VAL A 264 15.68 -18.46 -3.05
N ILE A 265 15.34 -19.30 -4.04
CA ILE A 265 16.31 -20.04 -4.86
C ILE A 265 16.40 -19.29 -6.20
N TRP A 266 17.61 -18.86 -6.56
CA TRP A 266 17.92 -18.21 -7.84
C TRP A 266 18.45 -19.19 -8.87
#